data_8928671829ab6ea28d3afa8b8f339761
#
_entry.id   8928671829ab6ea28d3afa8b8f339761
#
_cell.length_a   1.000
_cell.length_b   1.000
_cell.length_c   1.000
_cell.angle_alpha   90.00
_cell.angle_beta   90.00
_cell.angle_gamma   90.00
#
_symmetry.space_group_name_H-M   'P 1'
#
loop_
_entity.id
_entity.type
_entity.pdbx_description
1 polymer ?
#
loop_
_entity_poly.entity_id
_entity_poly.type
_entity_poly.pdbx_seq_one_letter_code
_entity_poly.pdbx_strand_id
1 'polypeptide(L)'
;MDGNVLLKMDYMMPTLSYKDRGAAVLMAHCKAAGVDYVVQDSSGNAGNSIAAYASRAGIPCEIFVPQGTSPKKIAMIRAHGAVCTVVPGNRDHCAAVCREKADREGLYYANHVYNPFFYEGTKTYIYEVMEQLGRIPEHLVIPVGNGTLFLGAVKALEHLLESGAIVSMPRILAVQSEKCDPLLKAAQEGSREPARVSPEPTLAEGIAIGVPMRGEEILEYAYKYHVQFIHAPEEKILEAREILAGKGIYCEHTTAANYAAYLEFCRQNGETRDCLITMCGAGLKSDH
;
A
#
# COMPACT_ATOMS: atom_id res chain seq x y z
N MET A 1 22.03 -2.11 -12.07
CA MET A 1 21.71 -2.78 -10.81
C MET A 1 22.72 -3.89 -10.70
N ASP A 2 23.58 -3.79 -9.74
CA ASP A 2 24.51 -4.86 -9.43
C ASP A 2 23.69 -6.02 -8.85
N GLY A 3 24.13 -7.28 -9.02
CA GLY A 3 23.36 -8.49 -8.82
C GLY A 3 22.81 -8.78 -7.40
N ASN A 4 22.75 -7.78 -6.54
CA ASN A 4 22.32 -7.86 -5.15
C ASN A 4 20.93 -7.22 -4.88
N VAL A 5 20.26 -6.69 -5.90
CA VAL A 5 18.96 -6.01 -5.76
C VAL A 5 17.91 -6.72 -6.58
N LEU A 6 16.86 -7.18 -5.91
CA LEU A 6 15.69 -7.81 -6.51
C LEU A 6 14.52 -6.80 -6.52
N LEU A 7 13.78 -6.78 -7.60
CA LEU A 7 12.55 -6.00 -7.72
C LEU A 7 11.34 -6.95 -7.69
N LYS A 8 10.52 -6.87 -6.65
CA LYS A 8 9.26 -7.61 -6.61
C LYS A 8 8.19 -6.83 -7.35
N MET A 9 7.86 -7.30 -8.55
CA MET A 9 6.92 -6.64 -9.47
C MET A 9 5.47 -6.84 -8.99
N ASP A 10 5.15 -6.33 -7.81
CA ASP A 10 3.88 -6.59 -7.11
C ASP A 10 2.68 -5.85 -7.72
N TYR A 11 2.90 -5.04 -8.74
CA TYR A 11 1.85 -4.45 -9.56
C TYR A 11 1.45 -5.31 -10.77
N MET A 12 2.12 -6.44 -11.04
CA MET A 12 1.73 -7.37 -12.11
C MET A 12 0.47 -8.17 -11.72
N MET A 13 -0.57 -7.43 -11.47
CA MET A 13 -1.88 -7.85 -10.98
C MET A 13 -2.99 -7.29 -11.89
N PRO A 14 -4.22 -7.84 -11.88
CA PRO A 14 -5.31 -7.40 -12.76
C PRO A 14 -5.60 -5.90 -12.77
N THR A 15 -5.51 -5.22 -11.62
CA THR A 15 -5.70 -3.76 -11.55
C THR A 15 -4.39 -2.98 -11.44
N LEU A 16 -3.26 -3.63 -11.73
CA LEU A 16 -1.93 -3.04 -11.78
C LEU A 16 -1.47 -2.43 -10.44
N SER A 17 -1.83 -3.05 -9.31
CA SER A 17 -1.28 -2.70 -7.99
C SER A 17 -1.38 -3.87 -7.00
N TYR A 18 -0.51 -3.86 -5.98
CA TYR A 18 -0.53 -4.83 -4.88
C TYR A 18 -1.85 -4.88 -4.09
N LYS A 19 -2.70 -3.84 -4.22
CA LYS A 19 -4.01 -3.78 -3.56
C LYS A 19 -4.90 -4.95 -3.94
N ASP A 20 -4.67 -5.54 -5.09
CA ASP A 20 -5.38 -6.73 -5.55
C ASP A 20 -5.23 -7.92 -4.61
N ARG A 21 -4.10 -8.07 -3.93
CA ARG A 21 -3.89 -9.11 -2.92
C ARG A 21 -4.94 -9.03 -1.81
N GLY A 22 -5.09 -7.84 -1.24
CA GLY A 22 -6.07 -7.58 -0.18
C GLY A 22 -7.51 -7.66 -0.67
N ALA A 23 -7.80 -7.06 -1.84
CA ALA A 23 -9.13 -7.06 -2.42
C ALA A 23 -9.62 -8.47 -2.75
N ALA A 24 -8.74 -9.35 -3.25
CA ALA A 24 -9.07 -10.74 -3.58
C ALA A 24 -9.58 -11.50 -2.35
N VAL A 25 -8.84 -11.46 -1.25
CA VAL A 25 -9.20 -12.18 -0.02
C VAL A 25 -10.43 -11.55 0.65
N LEU A 26 -10.50 -10.21 0.69
CA LEU A 26 -11.64 -9.52 1.25
C LEU A 26 -12.95 -9.84 0.49
N MET A 27 -12.92 -9.82 -0.84
CA MET A 27 -14.13 -10.15 -1.63
C MET A 27 -14.47 -11.64 -1.58
N ALA A 28 -13.49 -12.52 -1.47
CA ALA A 28 -13.73 -13.94 -1.23
C ALA A 28 -14.43 -14.17 0.13
N HIS A 29 -13.98 -13.47 1.18
CA HIS A 29 -14.63 -13.46 2.48
C HIS A 29 -16.07 -12.93 2.40
N CYS A 30 -16.29 -11.78 1.77
CA CYS A 30 -17.62 -11.19 1.59
C CYS A 30 -18.57 -12.19 0.90
N LYS A 31 -18.11 -12.86 -0.15
CA LYS A 31 -18.89 -13.86 -0.86
C LYS A 31 -19.24 -15.06 0.03
N ALA A 32 -18.27 -15.58 0.78
CA ALA A 32 -18.47 -16.71 1.70
C ALA A 32 -19.42 -16.36 2.86
N ALA A 33 -19.40 -15.10 3.31
CA ALA A 33 -20.29 -14.58 4.36
C ALA A 33 -21.68 -14.17 3.84
N GLY A 34 -21.96 -14.30 2.54
CA GLY A 34 -23.26 -13.95 1.96
C GLY A 34 -23.51 -12.44 1.88
N VAL A 35 -22.45 -11.63 1.83
CA VAL A 35 -22.56 -10.17 1.65
C VAL A 35 -23.13 -9.89 0.26
N ASP A 36 -24.21 -9.13 0.20
CA ASP A 36 -24.94 -8.80 -1.03
C ASP A 36 -24.61 -7.42 -1.62
N TYR A 37 -23.96 -6.54 -0.85
CA TYR A 37 -23.53 -5.22 -1.30
C TYR A 37 -22.32 -4.71 -0.52
N VAL A 38 -21.34 -4.14 -1.22
CA VAL A 38 -20.15 -3.55 -0.60
C VAL A 38 -19.99 -2.08 -0.96
N VAL A 39 -19.53 -1.28 0.01
CA VAL A 39 -19.19 0.14 -0.19
C VAL A 39 -17.75 0.41 0.23
N GLN A 40 -17.10 1.41 -0.42
CA GLN A 40 -15.72 1.78 -0.10
C GLN A 40 -15.42 3.22 -0.54
N ASP A 41 -14.50 3.92 0.15
CA ASP A 41 -14.21 5.35 0.02
C ASP A 41 -12.83 5.70 -0.56
N SER A 42 -12.32 4.92 -1.50
CA SER A 42 -11.02 5.21 -2.11
C SER A 42 -11.11 5.51 -3.60
N SER A 43 -10.61 6.66 -4.01
CA SER A 43 -10.45 7.01 -5.43
C SER A 43 -9.20 6.41 -6.09
N GLY A 44 -8.30 5.78 -5.29
CA GLY A 44 -7.02 5.25 -5.75
C GLY A 44 -7.05 3.74 -6.01
N ASN A 45 -5.86 3.14 -5.90
CA ASN A 45 -5.64 1.71 -6.16
C ASN A 45 -6.59 0.78 -5.37
N ALA A 46 -6.90 1.13 -4.11
CA ALA A 46 -7.78 0.29 -3.28
C ALA A 46 -9.22 0.27 -3.82
N GLY A 47 -9.81 1.43 -4.15
CA GLY A 47 -11.17 1.48 -4.72
C GLY A 47 -11.26 0.76 -6.06
N ASN A 48 -10.26 0.93 -6.93
CA ASN A 48 -10.20 0.24 -8.21
C ASN A 48 -10.11 -1.30 -8.02
N SER A 49 -9.26 -1.76 -7.09
CA SER A 49 -9.14 -3.20 -6.79
C SER A 49 -10.43 -3.76 -6.18
N ILE A 50 -11.05 -3.07 -5.21
CA ILE A 50 -12.32 -3.53 -4.61
C ILE A 50 -13.41 -3.62 -5.68
N ALA A 51 -13.55 -2.61 -6.57
CA ALA A 51 -14.52 -2.64 -7.66
C ALA A 51 -14.32 -3.85 -8.59
N ALA A 52 -13.06 -4.12 -8.98
CA ALA A 52 -12.72 -5.23 -9.86
C ALA A 52 -13.03 -6.60 -9.23
N TYR A 53 -12.63 -6.80 -7.98
CA TYR A 53 -12.81 -8.08 -7.30
C TYR A 53 -14.25 -8.29 -6.79
N ALA A 54 -14.99 -7.23 -6.47
CA ALA A 54 -16.43 -7.30 -6.22
C ALA A 54 -17.18 -7.76 -7.47
N SER A 55 -16.87 -7.17 -8.63
CA SER A 55 -17.42 -7.61 -9.93
C SER A 55 -17.14 -9.08 -10.19
N ARG A 56 -15.90 -9.54 -9.99
CA ARG A 56 -15.52 -10.96 -10.14
C ARG A 56 -16.26 -11.87 -9.16
N ALA A 57 -16.52 -11.41 -7.95
CA ALA A 57 -17.27 -12.16 -6.94
C ALA A 57 -18.79 -12.18 -7.21
N GLY A 58 -19.28 -11.33 -8.11
CA GLY A 58 -20.70 -11.11 -8.37
C GLY A 58 -21.40 -10.30 -7.27
N ILE A 59 -20.65 -9.45 -6.54
CA ILE A 59 -21.18 -8.61 -5.46
C ILE A 59 -21.31 -7.17 -5.99
N PRO A 60 -22.50 -6.57 -5.97
CA PRO A 60 -22.70 -5.16 -6.27
C PRO A 60 -21.82 -4.26 -5.38
N CYS A 61 -21.22 -3.25 -6.00
CA CYS A 61 -20.22 -2.41 -5.36
C CYS A 61 -20.46 -0.93 -5.66
N GLU A 62 -20.31 -0.08 -4.63
CA GLU A 62 -20.31 1.36 -4.77
C GLU A 62 -19.02 1.96 -4.18
N ILE A 63 -18.32 2.74 -5.00
CA ILE A 63 -17.10 3.43 -4.60
C ILE A 63 -17.39 4.93 -4.48
N PHE A 64 -17.14 5.46 -3.29
CA PHE A 64 -17.24 6.88 -3.00
C PHE A 64 -15.90 7.55 -3.30
N VAL A 65 -15.94 8.66 -4.02
CA VAL A 65 -14.73 9.42 -4.37
C VAL A 65 -14.95 10.90 -4.10
N PRO A 66 -13.92 11.63 -3.62
CA PRO A 66 -14.07 13.06 -3.39
C PRO A 66 -14.18 13.83 -4.70
N GLN A 67 -14.83 14.99 -4.65
CA GLN A 67 -14.84 15.95 -5.74
C GLN A 67 -13.41 16.29 -6.18
N GLY A 68 -13.17 16.37 -7.48
CA GLY A 68 -11.83 16.58 -8.04
C GLY A 68 -11.07 15.29 -8.36
N THR A 69 -11.64 14.11 -8.05
CA THR A 69 -11.08 12.85 -8.54
C THR A 69 -11.05 12.84 -10.07
N SER A 70 -9.90 12.45 -10.65
CA SER A 70 -9.71 12.52 -12.09
C SER A 70 -10.72 11.66 -12.86
N PRO A 71 -11.17 12.11 -14.05
CA PRO A 71 -12.09 11.34 -14.89
C PRO A 71 -11.57 9.94 -15.21
N LYS A 72 -10.27 9.77 -15.38
CA LYS A 72 -9.63 8.48 -15.63
C LYS A 72 -9.83 7.50 -14.48
N LYS A 73 -9.62 7.94 -13.23
CA LYS A 73 -9.85 7.12 -12.02
C LYS A 73 -11.32 6.71 -11.90
N ILE A 74 -12.26 7.65 -12.13
CA ILE A 74 -13.70 7.36 -12.14
C ILE A 74 -14.08 6.36 -13.24
N ALA A 75 -13.53 6.55 -14.44
CA ALA A 75 -13.78 5.66 -15.57
C ALA A 75 -13.29 4.22 -15.30
N MET A 76 -12.13 4.05 -14.70
CA MET A 76 -11.61 2.73 -14.30
C MET A 76 -12.54 2.02 -13.33
N ILE A 77 -13.00 2.71 -12.27
CA ILE A 77 -13.95 2.15 -11.29
C ILE A 77 -15.25 1.70 -11.98
N ARG A 78 -15.81 2.56 -12.82
CA ARG A 78 -17.06 2.27 -13.57
C ARG A 78 -16.90 1.15 -14.58
N ALA A 79 -15.73 1.00 -15.19
CA ALA A 79 -15.45 -0.08 -16.14
C ALA A 79 -15.56 -1.47 -15.49
N HIS A 80 -15.37 -1.58 -14.18
CA HIS A 80 -15.59 -2.81 -13.42
C HIS A 80 -17.08 -3.04 -13.04
N GLY A 81 -17.99 -2.16 -13.47
CA GLY A 81 -19.42 -2.27 -13.17
C GLY A 81 -19.83 -1.69 -11.82
N ALA A 82 -18.90 -1.09 -11.07
CA ALA A 82 -19.22 -0.46 -9.79
C ALA A 82 -19.92 0.90 -9.99
N VAL A 83 -20.85 1.24 -9.09
CA VAL A 83 -21.36 2.59 -8.95
C VAL A 83 -20.23 3.47 -8.44
N CYS A 84 -20.02 4.64 -9.04
CA CYS A 84 -19.01 5.60 -8.56
C CYS A 84 -19.71 6.90 -8.18
N THR A 85 -19.81 7.15 -6.87
CA THR A 85 -20.48 8.31 -6.27
C THR A 85 -19.47 9.38 -5.94
N VAL A 86 -19.60 10.55 -6.60
CA VAL A 86 -18.74 11.71 -6.35
C VAL A 86 -19.34 12.54 -5.20
N VAL A 87 -18.56 12.66 -4.12
CA VAL A 87 -18.96 13.41 -2.91
C VAL A 87 -18.31 14.79 -2.93
N PRO A 88 -19.08 15.89 -2.75
CA PRO A 88 -18.53 17.22 -2.59
C PRO A 88 -17.57 17.29 -1.39
N GLY A 89 -16.50 18.10 -1.53
CA GLY A 89 -15.53 18.31 -0.44
C GLY A 89 -14.30 17.40 -0.51
N ASN A 90 -13.64 17.26 0.63
CA ASN A 90 -12.37 16.56 0.75
C ASN A 90 -12.52 15.05 0.99
N ARG A 91 -11.37 14.37 1.09
CA ARG A 91 -11.30 12.93 1.31
C ARG A 91 -11.94 12.47 2.63
N ASP A 92 -11.77 13.25 3.71
CA ASP A 92 -12.29 12.88 5.02
C ASP A 92 -13.81 12.94 5.05
N HIS A 93 -14.38 13.98 4.42
CA HIS A 93 -15.83 14.09 4.25
C HIS A 93 -16.39 12.95 3.39
N CYS A 94 -15.70 12.60 2.30
CA CYS A 94 -16.08 11.47 1.46
C CYS A 94 -16.12 10.15 2.25
N ALA A 95 -15.13 9.90 3.09
CA ALA A 95 -15.08 8.73 3.97
C ALA A 95 -16.20 8.74 5.01
N ALA A 96 -16.54 9.90 5.56
CA ALA A 96 -17.66 10.05 6.51
C ALA A 96 -19.00 9.71 5.85
N VAL A 97 -19.27 10.25 4.66
CA VAL A 97 -20.50 9.98 3.88
C VAL A 97 -20.63 8.49 3.54
N CYS A 98 -19.53 7.86 3.14
CA CYS A 98 -19.53 6.41 2.85
C CYS A 98 -19.87 5.58 4.09
N ARG A 99 -19.28 5.88 5.24
CA ARG A 99 -19.56 5.18 6.50
C ARG A 99 -21.00 5.39 6.96
N GLU A 100 -21.48 6.64 6.92
CA GLU A 100 -22.86 6.96 7.28
C GLU A 100 -23.87 6.17 6.43
N LYS A 101 -23.63 6.04 5.13
CA LYS A 101 -24.47 5.22 4.26
C LYS A 101 -24.38 3.74 4.65
N ALA A 102 -23.15 3.24 4.89
CA ALA A 102 -22.96 1.85 5.30
C ALA A 102 -23.74 1.52 6.58
N ASP A 103 -23.63 2.37 7.61
CA ASP A 103 -24.29 2.20 8.90
C ASP A 103 -25.82 2.31 8.77
N ARG A 104 -26.33 3.31 8.04
CA ARG A 104 -27.75 3.55 7.86
C ARG A 104 -28.46 2.42 7.10
N GLU A 105 -27.80 1.86 6.10
CA GLU A 105 -28.38 0.88 5.18
C GLU A 105 -27.93 -0.57 5.49
N GLY A 106 -27.10 -0.76 6.52
CA GLY A 106 -26.56 -2.08 6.90
C GLY A 106 -25.65 -2.69 5.84
N LEU A 107 -24.93 -1.86 5.07
CA LEU A 107 -24.05 -2.32 3.99
C LEU A 107 -22.66 -2.69 4.51
N TYR A 108 -22.00 -3.61 3.82
CA TYR A 108 -20.64 -4.00 4.19
C TYR A 108 -19.62 -2.94 3.76
N TYR A 109 -18.97 -2.30 4.75
CA TYR A 109 -17.90 -1.33 4.51
C TYR A 109 -16.58 -2.07 4.21
N ALA A 110 -16.27 -2.25 2.94
CA ALA A 110 -15.09 -2.96 2.44
C ALA A 110 -13.82 -2.08 2.48
N ASN A 111 -13.59 -1.39 3.61
CA ASN A 111 -12.45 -0.50 3.75
C ASN A 111 -11.14 -1.29 3.93
N HIS A 112 -10.16 -0.99 3.07
CA HIS A 112 -8.87 -1.68 3.02
C HIS A 112 -7.96 -1.42 4.23
N VAL A 113 -8.21 -0.37 5.03
CA VAL A 113 -7.39 -0.02 6.20
C VAL A 113 -7.89 -0.70 7.47
N TYR A 114 -9.21 -0.85 7.62
CA TYR A 114 -9.80 -1.41 8.84
C TYR A 114 -10.07 -2.91 8.76
N ASN A 115 -10.29 -3.43 7.55
CA ASN A 115 -10.75 -4.79 7.40
C ASN A 115 -9.61 -5.82 7.54
N PRO A 116 -9.68 -6.75 8.51
CA PRO A 116 -8.62 -7.74 8.75
C PRO A 116 -8.39 -8.65 7.55
N PHE A 117 -9.42 -8.98 6.77
CA PHE A 117 -9.28 -9.85 5.60
C PHE A 117 -8.48 -9.22 4.47
N PHE A 118 -8.42 -7.88 4.42
CA PHE A 118 -7.53 -7.21 3.49
C PHE A 118 -6.05 -7.49 3.83
N TYR A 119 -5.73 -7.53 5.11
CA TYR A 119 -4.36 -7.85 5.58
C TYR A 119 -4.03 -9.33 5.34
N GLU A 120 -4.98 -10.24 5.49
CA GLU A 120 -4.77 -11.64 5.13
C GLU A 120 -4.37 -11.79 3.65
N GLY A 121 -4.96 -10.97 2.78
CA GLY A 121 -4.55 -10.91 1.38
C GLY A 121 -3.14 -10.35 1.19
N THR A 122 -2.78 -9.26 1.86
CA THR A 122 -1.44 -8.66 1.71
C THR A 122 -0.31 -9.49 2.33
N LYS A 123 -0.59 -10.43 3.25
CA LYS A 123 0.37 -11.44 3.71
C LYS A 123 0.94 -12.27 2.55
N THR A 124 0.15 -12.52 1.52
CA THR A 124 0.56 -13.33 0.37
C THR A 124 1.78 -12.78 -0.36
N TYR A 125 2.08 -11.48 -0.18
CA TYR A 125 3.29 -10.85 -0.70
C TYR A 125 4.56 -11.58 -0.20
N ILE A 126 4.67 -11.80 1.10
CA ILE A 126 5.84 -12.46 1.71
C ILE A 126 5.84 -13.97 1.41
N TYR A 127 4.68 -14.62 1.44
CA TYR A 127 4.60 -16.04 1.13
C TYR A 127 5.03 -16.32 -0.31
N GLU A 128 4.66 -15.45 -1.25
CA GLU A 128 5.09 -15.55 -2.64
C GLU A 128 6.58 -15.25 -2.80
N VAL A 129 7.16 -14.32 -2.04
CA VAL A 129 8.62 -14.11 -2.00
C VAL A 129 9.33 -15.38 -1.55
N MET A 130 8.85 -16.01 -0.47
CA MET A 130 9.40 -17.27 0.05
C MET A 130 9.27 -18.40 -0.97
N GLU A 131 8.13 -18.51 -1.66
CA GLU A 131 7.92 -19.51 -2.70
C GLU A 131 8.85 -19.31 -3.90
N GLN A 132 9.01 -18.07 -4.37
CA GLN A 132 9.80 -17.75 -5.56
C GLN A 132 11.32 -17.85 -5.33
N LEU A 133 11.79 -17.52 -4.13
CA LEU A 133 13.22 -17.44 -3.82
C LEU A 133 13.72 -18.60 -2.94
N GLY A 134 12.83 -19.37 -2.31
CA GLY A 134 13.18 -20.37 -1.28
C GLY A 134 13.69 -19.76 0.02
N ARG A 135 13.65 -18.43 0.15
CA ARG A 135 14.15 -17.66 1.30
C ARG A 135 13.55 -16.27 1.34
N ILE A 136 13.72 -15.58 2.45
CA ILE A 136 13.46 -14.14 2.56
C ILE A 136 14.78 -13.37 2.41
N PRO A 137 14.87 -12.32 1.55
CA PRO A 137 16.05 -11.47 1.44
C PRO A 137 16.40 -10.78 2.76
N GLU A 138 17.68 -10.43 2.96
CA GLU A 138 18.15 -9.77 4.18
C GLU A 138 17.52 -8.39 4.39
N HIS A 139 17.20 -7.67 3.30
CA HIS A 139 16.59 -6.34 3.34
C HIS A 139 15.30 -6.32 2.52
N LEU A 140 14.26 -5.71 3.10
CA LEU A 140 12.98 -5.44 2.42
C LEU A 140 12.71 -3.94 2.41
N VAL A 141 12.49 -3.37 1.24
CA VAL A 141 12.12 -1.95 1.08
C VAL A 141 10.63 -1.86 0.77
N ILE A 142 9.85 -1.30 1.70
CA ILE A 142 8.38 -1.32 1.65
C ILE A 142 7.84 0.10 1.83
N PRO A 143 6.98 0.63 0.92
CA PRO A 143 6.35 1.93 1.08
C PRO A 143 5.26 1.88 2.15
N VAL A 144 5.20 2.91 3.02
CA VAL A 144 4.29 2.96 4.17
C VAL A 144 3.51 4.26 4.23
N GLY A 145 2.21 4.18 3.91
CA GLY A 145 1.20 5.20 4.23
C GLY A 145 0.31 4.70 5.36
N ASN A 146 -0.90 4.19 5.06
CA ASN A 146 -1.75 3.50 6.04
C ASN A 146 -1.25 2.11 6.48
N GLY A 147 -0.13 1.65 5.95
CA GLY A 147 0.54 0.42 6.36
C GLY A 147 -0.07 -0.89 5.88
N THR A 148 -0.99 -0.88 4.91
CA THR A 148 -1.68 -2.12 4.50
C THR A 148 -0.75 -3.19 3.94
N LEU A 149 0.31 -2.82 3.21
CA LEU A 149 1.32 -3.77 2.75
C LEU A 149 2.29 -4.12 3.88
N PHE A 150 2.77 -3.11 4.60
CA PHE A 150 3.72 -3.28 5.71
C PHE A 150 3.18 -4.24 6.78
N LEU A 151 1.96 -4.00 7.29
CA LEU A 151 1.34 -4.85 8.31
C LEU A 151 1.11 -6.28 7.80
N GLY A 152 0.66 -6.44 6.55
CA GLY A 152 0.55 -7.77 5.94
C GLY A 152 1.89 -8.47 5.85
N ALA A 153 2.94 -7.77 5.40
CA ALA A 153 4.28 -8.32 5.30
C ALA A 153 4.84 -8.74 6.66
N VAL A 154 4.75 -7.87 7.68
CA VAL A 154 5.26 -8.19 9.02
C VAL A 154 4.51 -9.37 9.64
N LYS A 155 3.16 -9.40 9.55
CA LYS A 155 2.35 -10.52 10.05
C LYS A 155 2.68 -11.85 9.35
N ALA A 156 2.99 -11.83 8.05
CA ALA A 156 3.44 -13.02 7.33
C ALA A 156 4.84 -13.46 7.75
N LEU A 157 5.75 -12.51 7.97
CA LEU A 157 7.10 -12.81 8.49
C LEU A 157 7.03 -13.40 9.91
N GLU A 158 6.14 -12.90 10.78
CA GLU A 158 5.89 -13.51 12.10
C GLU A 158 5.45 -14.97 11.96
N HIS A 159 4.48 -15.28 11.08
CA HIS A 159 4.06 -16.66 10.84
C HIS A 159 5.19 -17.55 10.33
N LEU A 160 6.06 -17.03 9.44
CA LEU A 160 7.22 -17.78 8.96
C LEU A 160 8.25 -18.02 10.07
N LEU A 161 8.44 -17.04 10.94
CA LEU A 161 9.34 -17.15 12.10
C LEU A 161 8.81 -18.16 13.13
N GLU A 162 7.52 -18.06 13.48
CA GLU A 162 6.84 -18.93 14.44
C GLU A 162 6.80 -20.40 13.94
N SER A 163 6.60 -20.59 12.63
CA SER A 163 6.65 -21.94 12.02
C SER A 163 8.05 -22.50 11.83
N GLY A 164 9.09 -21.71 12.10
CA GLY A 164 10.49 -22.11 11.86
C GLY A 164 10.90 -22.11 10.38
N ALA A 165 10.07 -21.57 9.48
CA ALA A 165 10.41 -21.44 8.06
C ALA A 165 11.51 -20.41 7.79
N ILE A 166 11.65 -19.42 8.67
CA ILE A 166 12.78 -18.50 8.74
C ILE A 166 13.35 -18.49 10.16
N VAL A 167 14.63 -18.15 10.29
CA VAL A 167 15.33 -18.15 11.59
C VAL A 167 15.42 -16.74 12.22
N SER A 168 15.20 -15.70 11.43
CA SER A 168 15.24 -14.29 11.88
C SER A 168 14.41 -13.40 10.97
N MET A 169 13.97 -12.25 11.52
CA MET A 169 13.32 -11.20 10.74
C MET A 169 14.34 -10.52 9.80
N PRO A 170 13.95 -10.19 8.57
CA PRO A 170 14.76 -9.35 7.70
C PRO A 170 14.83 -7.91 8.24
N ARG A 171 15.82 -7.14 7.80
CA ARG A 171 15.81 -5.68 8.00
C ARG A 171 14.78 -5.05 7.08
N ILE A 172 13.81 -4.37 7.67
CA ILE A 172 12.76 -3.66 6.93
C ILE A 172 13.11 -2.18 6.87
N LEU A 173 13.23 -1.65 5.65
CA LEU A 173 13.33 -0.24 5.35
C LEU A 173 11.93 0.25 4.96
N ALA A 174 11.27 0.92 5.89
CA ALA A 174 9.91 1.44 5.73
C ALA A 174 9.96 2.86 5.13
N VAL A 175 9.48 3.02 3.91
CA VAL A 175 9.61 4.28 3.16
C VAL A 175 8.43 5.19 3.41
N GLN A 176 8.70 6.43 3.84
CA GLN A 176 7.75 7.53 3.85
C GLN A 176 8.21 8.67 2.92
N SER A 177 7.27 9.48 2.42
CA SER A 177 7.63 10.71 1.72
C SER A 177 8.25 11.71 2.69
N GLU A 178 9.30 12.41 2.31
CA GLU A 178 9.85 13.51 3.12
C GLU A 178 8.83 14.65 3.34
N LYS A 179 7.80 14.72 2.47
CA LYS A 179 6.68 15.67 2.56
C LYS A 179 5.54 15.20 3.46
N CYS A 180 5.60 13.95 3.94
CA CYS A 180 4.58 13.37 4.80
C CYS A 180 5.15 12.15 5.55
N ASP A 181 5.70 12.35 6.74
CA ASP A 181 6.54 11.40 7.48
C ASP A 181 6.11 11.17 8.95
N PRO A 182 4.81 11.03 9.27
CA PRO A 182 4.32 10.95 10.66
C PRO A 182 4.90 9.80 11.46
N LEU A 183 5.20 8.67 10.82
CA LEU A 183 5.75 7.49 11.51
C LEU A 183 7.26 7.63 11.77
N LEU A 184 8.00 8.21 10.82
CA LEU A 184 9.42 8.47 10.98
C LEU A 184 9.66 9.45 12.13
N LYS A 185 8.91 10.56 12.18
CA LYS A 185 8.98 11.54 13.28
C LYS A 185 8.65 10.90 14.62
N ALA A 186 7.57 10.13 14.69
CA ALA A 186 7.20 9.40 15.90
C ALA A 186 8.30 8.43 16.36
N ALA A 187 8.90 7.69 15.42
CA ALA A 187 9.98 6.75 15.73
C ALA A 187 11.25 7.47 16.24
N GLN A 188 11.59 8.64 15.69
CA GLN A 188 12.71 9.46 16.18
C GLN A 188 12.49 9.98 17.60
N GLU A 189 11.25 10.27 17.97
CA GLU A 189 10.86 10.73 19.30
C GLU A 189 10.61 9.57 20.29
N GLY A 190 10.63 8.32 19.83
CA GLY A 190 10.27 7.15 20.63
C GLY A 190 8.78 7.12 21.01
N SER A 191 7.95 7.84 20.27
CA SER A 191 6.50 7.90 20.48
C SER A 191 5.82 6.61 20.02
N ARG A 192 4.75 6.20 20.73
CA ARG A 192 3.88 5.10 20.30
C ARG A 192 2.74 5.57 19.43
N GLU A 193 2.50 6.86 19.36
CA GLU A 193 1.48 7.48 18.52
C GLU A 193 2.14 8.17 17.30
N PRO A 194 1.56 8.10 16.10
CA PRO A 194 2.06 8.83 14.96
C PRO A 194 2.10 10.34 15.22
N ALA A 195 3.12 11.00 14.72
CA ALA A 195 3.16 12.46 14.75
C ALA A 195 2.02 13.03 13.89
N ARG A 196 1.46 14.16 14.30
CA ARG A 196 0.49 14.87 13.49
C ARG A 196 1.22 15.69 12.43
N VAL A 197 1.07 15.29 11.18
CA VAL A 197 1.71 15.95 10.03
C VAL A 197 0.62 16.41 9.06
N SER A 198 0.69 17.66 8.63
CA SER A 198 -0.08 18.12 7.47
C SER A 198 0.71 17.75 6.22
N PRO A 199 0.17 16.88 5.33
CA PRO A 199 0.88 16.51 4.11
C PRO A 199 1.14 17.74 3.24
N GLU A 200 2.38 17.91 2.81
CA GLU A 200 2.73 18.84 1.73
C GLU A 200 2.51 18.16 0.38
N PRO A 201 2.37 18.92 -0.72
CA PRO A 201 2.29 18.34 -2.05
C PRO A 201 3.47 17.41 -2.35
N THR A 202 3.18 16.18 -2.78
CA THR A 202 4.17 15.16 -3.11
C THR A 202 3.72 14.33 -4.30
N LEU A 203 4.67 13.90 -5.13
CA LEU A 203 4.44 12.92 -6.19
C LEU A 203 4.08 11.53 -5.62
N ALA A 204 4.54 11.22 -4.41
CA ALA A 204 4.29 9.94 -3.75
C ALA A 204 2.91 9.88 -3.07
N GLU A 205 1.83 10.21 -3.80
CA GLU A 205 0.45 10.31 -3.29
C GLU A 205 -0.01 9.08 -2.49
N GLY A 206 0.44 7.89 -2.87
CA GLY A 206 0.03 6.62 -2.24
C GLY A 206 0.50 6.46 -0.79
N ILE A 207 1.52 7.24 -0.37
CA ILE A 207 2.07 7.26 0.99
C ILE A 207 1.94 8.63 1.67
N ALA A 208 1.26 9.59 1.06
CA ALA A 208 1.00 10.91 1.63
C ALA A 208 -0.16 10.87 2.64
N ILE A 209 0.02 10.18 3.74
CA ILE A 209 -0.99 9.98 4.78
C ILE A 209 -0.53 10.66 6.07
N GLY A 210 -1.07 11.85 6.35
CA GLY A 210 -0.69 12.67 7.52
C GLY A 210 -1.12 12.08 8.86
N VAL A 211 -2.19 11.27 8.87
CA VAL A 211 -2.68 10.56 10.06
C VAL A 211 -2.94 9.10 9.67
N PRO A 212 -1.93 8.23 9.75
CA PRO A 212 -2.11 6.81 9.46
C PRO A 212 -3.00 6.16 10.52
N MET A 213 -4.13 5.60 10.09
CA MET A 213 -5.18 5.07 10.98
C MET A 213 -4.75 3.85 11.79
N ARG A 214 -3.74 3.12 11.34
CA ARG A 214 -3.12 1.98 12.05
C ARG A 214 -1.69 2.33 12.50
N GLY A 215 -1.43 3.63 12.73
CA GLY A 215 -0.10 4.12 13.02
C GLY A 215 0.51 3.56 14.30
N GLU A 216 -0.28 3.41 15.36
CA GLU A 216 0.15 2.79 16.62
C GLU A 216 0.60 1.33 16.39
N GLU A 217 -0.20 0.54 15.67
CA GLU A 217 0.15 -0.84 15.34
C GLU A 217 1.42 -0.92 14.46
N ILE A 218 1.57 0.00 13.51
CA ILE A 218 2.78 0.08 12.69
C ILE A 218 4.00 0.38 13.55
N LEU A 219 3.91 1.32 14.49
CA LEU A 219 4.99 1.69 15.40
C LEU A 219 5.31 0.56 16.39
N GLU A 220 4.30 -0.16 16.91
CA GLU A 220 4.49 -1.33 17.74
C GLU A 220 5.36 -2.39 17.03
N TYR A 221 5.00 -2.75 15.79
CA TYR A 221 5.82 -3.66 14.99
C TYR A 221 7.19 -3.09 14.64
N ALA A 222 7.26 -1.79 14.38
CA ALA A 222 8.53 -1.14 14.05
C ALA A 222 9.51 -1.23 15.24
N TYR A 223 9.06 -0.98 16.45
CA TYR A 223 9.90 -1.14 17.64
C TYR A 223 10.25 -2.60 17.93
N LYS A 224 9.26 -3.49 17.84
CA LYS A 224 9.46 -4.93 18.09
C LYS A 224 10.53 -5.54 17.18
N TYR A 225 10.57 -5.14 15.91
CA TYR A 225 11.45 -5.72 14.89
C TYR A 225 12.53 -4.76 14.37
N HIS A 226 12.76 -3.65 15.06
CA HIS A 226 13.79 -2.66 14.73
C HIS A 226 13.70 -2.17 13.28
N VAL A 227 12.47 -1.91 12.81
CA VAL A 227 12.22 -1.38 11.46
C VAL A 227 12.83 0.01 11.34
N GLN A 228 13.56 0.24 10.25
CA GLN A 228 14.12 1.56 9.98
C GLN A 228 13.22 2.33 9.04
N PHE A 229 12.65 3.45 9.50
CA PHE A 229 11.98 4.39 8.62
C PHE A 229 13.01 5.23 7.85
N ILE A 230 12.77 5.38 6.53
CA ILE A 230 13.62 6.17 5.65
C ILE A 230 12.77 7.10 4.78
N HIS A 231 13.35 8.25 4.40
CA HIS A 231 12.69 9.20 3.51
C HIS A 231 12.87 8.83 2.03
N ALA A 232 11.81 9.05 1.25
CA ALA A 232 11.90 9.22 -0.20
C ALA A 232 12.10 10.71 -0.50
N PRO A 233 13.29 11.14 -0.98
CA PRO A 233 13.54 12.53 -1.32
C PRO A 233 12.66 12.93 -2.53
N GLU A 234 11.89 14.02 -2.40
CA GLU A 234 10.91 14.43 -3.40
C GLU A 234 11.55 14.73 -4.75
N GLU A 235 12.68 15.45 -4.74
CA GLU A 235 13.41 15.82 -5.96
C GLU A 235 14.05 14.63 -6.69
N LYS A 236 14.14 13.44 -6.04
CA LYS A 236 14.72 12.23 -6.62
C LYS A 236 13.69 11.26 -7.19
N ILE A 237 12.39 11.50 -6.98
CA ILE A 237 11.33 10.57 -7.42
C ILE A 237 11.29 10.43 -8.94
N LEU A 238 11.36 11.54 -9.67
CA LEU A 238 11.34 11.51 -11.14
C LEU A 238 12.61 10.89 -11.73
N GLU A 239 13.79 11.22 -11.19
CA GLU A 239 15.05 10.59 -11.57
C GLU A 239 15.01 9.06 -11.37
N ALA A 240 14.52 8.61 -10.23
CA ALA A 240 14.36 7.19 -9.93
C ALA A 240 13.38 6.50 -10.90
N ARG A 241 12.29 7.16 -11.27
CA ARG A 241 11.33 6.68 -12.28
C ARG A 241 11.97 6.57 -13.66
N GLU A 242 12.78 7.54 -14.08
CA GLU A 242 13.51 7.52 -15.34
C GLU A 242 14.55 6.38 -15.37
N ILE A 243 15.29 6.17 -14.29
CA ILE A 243 16.22 5.04 -14.15
C ILE A 243 15.49 3.71 -14.33
N LEU A 244 14.35 3.53 -13.70
CA LEU A 244 13.54 2.31 -13.83
C LEU A 244 12.96 2.18 -15.24
N ALA A 245 12.44 3.26 -15.82
CA ALA A 245 11.91 3.28 -17.20
C ALA A 245 12.98 2.92 -18.23
N GLY A 246 14.22 3.42 -18.07
CA GLY A 246 15.37 3.05 -18.89
C GLY A 246 15.75 1.55 -18.80
N LYS A 247 15.21 0.84 -17.80
CA LYS A 247 15.36 -0.61 -17.64
C LYS A 247 14.08 -1.38 -18.05
N GLY A 248 13.12 -0.72 -18.70
CA GLY A 248 11.86 -1.31 -19.13
C GLY A 248 10.78 -1.39 -18.04
N ILE A 249 10.95 -0.71 -16.90
CA ILE A 249 10.04 -0.74 -15.77
C ILE A 249 9.36 0.61 -15.59
N TYR A 250 8.14 0.75 -16.12
CA TYR A 250 7.36 1.98 -15.99
C TYR A 250 6.39 1.88 -14.82
N CYS A 251 6.69 2.59 -13.73
CA CYS A 251 5.96 2.51 -12.47
C CYS A 251 5.29 3.84 -12.07
N GLU A 252 4.34 3.79 -11.14
CA GLU A 252 3.76 4.98 -10.52
C GLU A 252 4.77 5.70 -9.63
N HIS A 253 4.51 6.97 -9.30
CA HIS A 253 5.42 7.79 -8.51
C HIS A 253 5.69 7.24 -7.11
N THR A 254 4.69 6.67 -6.43
CA THR A 254 4.90 6.02 -5.12
C THR A 254 5.89 4.85 -5.22
N THR A 255 5.85 4.09 -6.31
CA THR A 255 6.82 3.01 -6.56
C THR A 255 8.22 3.58 -6.85
N ALA A 256 8.30 4.65 -7.62
CA ALA A 256 9.56 5.36 -7.88
C ALA A 256 10.14 5.97 -6.59
N ALA A 257 9.29 6.52 -5.72
CA ALA A 257 9.68 7.03 -4.40
C ALA A 257 10.31 5.94 -3.54
N ASN A 258 9.77 4.71 -3.57
CA ASN A 258 10.35 3.57 -2.86
C ASN A 258 11.77 3.24 -3.35
N TYR A 259 11.99 3.31 -4.66
CA TYR A 259 13.32 3.12 -5.25
C TYR A 259 14.26 4.29 -4.97
N ALA A 260 13.78 5.54 -5.02
CA ALA A 260 14.56 6.74 -4.67
C ALA A 260 15.06 6.68 -3.21
N ALA A 261 14.19 6.27 -2.28
CA ALA A 261 14.55 6.09 -0.87
C ALA A 261 15.65 5.05 -0.69
N TYR A 262 15.57 3.93 -1.42
CA TYR A 262 16.61 2.91 -1.42
C TYR A 262 17.95 3.44 -1.93
N LEU A 263 17.97 4.17 -3.04
CA LEU A 263 19.19 4.76 -3.60
C LEU A 263 19.83 5.74 -2.63
N GLU A 264 19.02 6.59 -1.99
CA GLU A 264 19.51 7.55 -0.98
C GLU A 264 20.04 6.84 0.26
N PHE A 265 19.37 5.78 0.70
CA PHE A 265 19.85 4.93 1.81
C PHE A 265 21.23 4.33 1.50
N CYS A 266 21.43 3.79 0.30
CA CYS A 266 22.72 3.27 -0.14
C CYS A 266 23.80 4.34 -0.22
N ARG A 267 23.46 5.53 -0.67
CA ARG A 267 24.41 6.66 -0.72
C ARG A 267 24.93 7.04 0.68
N GLN A 268 24.07 6.93 1.69
CA GLN A 268 24.40 7.29 3.08
C GLN A 268 25.09 6.18 3.84
N ASN A 269 24.73 4.91 3.58
CA ASN A 269 25.12 3.77 4.41
C ASN A 269 25.97 2.73 3.67
N GLY A 270 26.25 2.94 2.37
CA GLY A 270 26.85 1.94 1.51
C GLY A 270 25.82 0.97 0.92
N GLU A 271 26.27 0.19 -0.06
CA GLU A 271 25.40 -0.76 -0.75
C GLU A 271 24.89 -1.85 0.19
N THR A 272 23.59 -2.16 0.10
CA THR A 272 23.01 -3.32 0.78
C THR A 272 23.29 -4.60 -0.02
N ARG A 273 23.55 -5.68 0.69
CA ARG A 273 23.55 -7.01 0.09
C ARG A 273 22.13 -7.58 0.20
N ASP A 274 21.71 -8.35 -0.82
CA ASP A 274 20.48 -9.13 -0.77
C ASP A 274 19.24 -8.31 -0.39
N CYS A 275 18.86 -7.37 -1.25
CA CYS A 275 17.76 -6.42 -1.03
C CYS A 275 16.60 -6.69 -2.00
N LEU A 276 15.37 -6.72 -1.47
CA LEU A 276 14.14 -6.78 -2.24
C LEU A 276 13.40 -5.44 -2.14
N ILE A 277 13.16 -4.81 -3.28
CA ILE A 277 12.40 -3.57 -3.38
C ILE A 277 11.01 -3.86 -3.92
N THR A 278 9.98 -3.39 -3.20
CA THR A 278 8.59 -3.57 -3.61
C THR A 278 8.20 -2.60 -4.72
N MET A 279 7.77 -3.13 -5.86
CA MET A 279 7.21 -2.39 -6.98
C MET A 279 5.68 -2.42 -6.88
N CYS A 280 5.09 -1.48 -6.15
CA CYS A 280 3.72 -1.55 -5.63
C CYS A 280 2.61 -1.14 -6.61
N GLY A 281 2.91 -0.33 -7.63
CA GLY A 281 1.95 0.17 -8.61
C GLY A 281 2.57 0.47 -9.97
N ALA A 282 1.85 0.13 -11.05
CA ALA A 282 2.27 0.39 -12.43
C ALA A 282 2.00 1.82 -12.86
N GLY A 283 2.84 2.37 -13.74
CA GLY A 283 2.76 3.74 -14.21
C GLY A 283 1.65 4.02 -15.22
N LEU A 284 1.25 3.03 -16.02
CA LEU A 284 0.26 3.20 -17.11
C LEU A 284 -1.12 3.66 -16.65
N LYS A 285 -1.48 3.44 -15.39
CA LYS A 285 -2.75 3.89 -14.80
C LYS A 285 -2.67 5.25 -14.12
N SER A 286 -1.47 5.81 -13.94
CA SER A 286 -1.26 7.14 -13.37
C SER A 286 -1.73 8.23 -14.35
N ASP A 287 -2.16 9.36 -13.80
CA ASP A 287 -2.60 10.53 -14.59
C ASP A 287 -1.41 11.42 -15.04
N HIS A 288 -0.19 11.07 -14.63
CA HIS A 288 1.04 11.85 -14.86
C HIS A 288 2.12 11.05 -15.57
#